data_6d5fe2467169ef428a95b26403a37435
#
_entry.id   6d5fe2467169ef428a95b26403a37435
#
_cell.length_a   1.000
_cell.length_b   1.000
_cell.length_c   1.000
_cell.angle_alpha   90.00
_cell.angle_beta   90.00
_cell.angle_gamma   90.00
#
_symmetry.space_group_name_H-M   'P 1'
#
loop_
_entity.id
_entity.type
_entity.pdbx_description
1 polymer ?
#
loop_
_entity_poly.entity_id
_entity_poly.type
_entity_poly.pdbx_seq_one_letter_code
_entity_poly.pdbx_strand_id
1 'polypeptide(L)'
;MMSHMDVSCMAPVQPENWGNAEWPLGAHLTEDGATFAVYAPDASRVQLDFFPQALGVDAVASFVMSEGPDGVWRAQVRGVSECDLYGFRVWGSNWPWDPAWKPGSSVGFVSDIDEHGNRFNPNKVMFDPYAREITHTVYSDAILETGLDGGAFGTGPDDYRGAPRREADTARIAPKGVILRPTRPVFTKPRLPGEKAAIYEASVSQLVGHPSIVKLGTLLSSEPGFEDVMNIPEEYLGTYRGVGMMAPYLKALGITTLELLPIHETNQSESAREGHTNSWGYMTLSFFAPNRKYAYDKSLGGPTREF
;
A
#
# COMPACT_ATOMS: atom_id res chain seq x y z
N MET A 1 -4.53 19.11 4.97
CA MET A 1 -3.32 19.96 5.05
C MET A 1 -2.22 19.12 4.42
N MET A 2 -1.73 19.49 3.22
CA MET A 2 -0.58 18.78 2.62
C MET A 2 0.63 19.07 3.51
N SER A 3 1.18 18.05 4.14
CA SER A 3 2.49 18.13 4.80
C SER A 3 3.50 18.45 3.70
N HIS A 4 4.15 19.60 3.75
CA HIS A 4 5.29 19.88 2.90
C HIS A 4 6.46 19.06 3.47
N MET A 5 6.84 18.01 2.73
CA MET A 5 8.06 17.26 3.03
C MET A 5 9.24 18.23 3.03
N ASP A 6 9.90 18.41 4.17
CA ASP A 6 11.08 19.27 4.28
C ASP A 6 12.34 18.45 3.99
N VAL A 7 12.70 18.38 2.72
CA VAL A 7 13.88 17.65 2.26
C VAL A 7 15.19 18.17 2.86
N SER A 8 15.24 19.44 3.27
CA SER A 8 16.46 20.03 3.84
C SER A 8 16.85 19.43 5.19
N CYS A 9 15.88 18.83 5.89
CA CYS A 9 16.08 18.16 7.18
C CYS A 9 16.42 16.67 7.03
N MET A 10 16.26 16.09 5.84
CA MET A 10 16.52 14.67 5.63
C MET A 10 18.02 14.37 5.59
N ALA A 11 18.44 13.45 6.44
CA ALA A 11 19.83 13.00 6.47
C ALA A 11 19.94 11.56 6.99
N PRO A 12 20.90 10.77 6.49
CA PRO A 12 21.17 9.44 7.00
C PRO A 12 21.66 9.50 8.45
N VAL A 13 21.24 8.53 9.27
CA VAL A 13 21.63 8.41 10.67
C VAL A 13 22.51 7.16 10.82
N GLN A 14 23.78 7.32 11.19
CA GLN A 14 24.73 6.23 11.43
C GLN A 14 24.72 5.14 10.34
N PRO A 15 24.94 5.48 9.06
CA PRO A 15 24.84 4.53 7.95
C PRO A 15 25.78 3.33 8.08
N GLU A 16 26.86 3.45 8.83
CA GLU A 16 27.81 2.38 9.13
C GLU A 16 27.20 1.23 9.95
N ASN A 17 26.08 1.48 10.65
CA ASN A 17 25.42 0.48 11.51
C ASN A 17 24.25 -0.22 10.82
N TRP A 18 23.82 0.23 9.62
CA TRP A 18 22.58 -0.25 9.00
C TRP A 18 22.62 -1.74 8.66
N GLY A 19 23.72 -2.25 8.13
CA GLY A 19 23.84 -3.65 7.73
C GLY A 19 23.68 -4.65 8.88
N ASN A 20 23.96 -4.23 10.13
CA ASN A 20 23.86 -5.09 11.31
C ASN A 20 22.63 -4.78 12.19
N ALA A 21 21.75 -3.89 11.75
CA ALA A 21 20.57 -3.54 12.51
C ALA A 21 19.50 -4.64 12.42
N GLU A 22 18.72 -4.84 13.48
CA GLU A 22 17.62 -5.81 13.54
C GLU A 22 16.24 -5.14 13.43
N TRP A 23 16.10 -4.18 12.51
CA TRP A 23 14.82 -3.49 12.32
C TRP A 23 13.82 -4.38 11.61
N PRO A 24 12.54 -4.33 12.00
CA PRO A 24 11.50 -5.06 11.31
C PRO A 24 11.33 -4.55 9.86
N LEU A 25 10.88 -5.43 8.96
CA LEU A 25 10.59 -5.08 7.57
C LEU A 25 9.52 -3.98 7.50
N GLY A 26 9.61 -3.15 6.47
CA GLY A 26 8.75 -1.99 6.28
C GLY A 26 9.36 -0.68 6.77
N ALA A 27 8.53 0.38 6.79
CA ALA A 27 8.89 1.69 7.30
C ALA A 27 8.33 1.89 8.71
N HIS A 28 9.19 2.32 9.64
CA HIS A 28 8.82 2.53 11.04
C HIS A 28 9.32 3.89 11.54
N LEU A 29 8.38 4.73 12.00
CA LEU A 29 8.71 6.01 12.59
C LEU A 29 9.51 5.84 13.89
N THR A 30 10.52 6.68 14.03
CA THR A 30 11.33 6.87 15.22
C THR A 30 11.05 8.25 15.84
N GLU A 31 11.79 8.64 16.85
CA GLU A 31 11.63 9.95 17.51
C GLU A 31 11.92 11.11 16.55
N ASP A 32 12.94 10.97 15.70
CA ASP A 32 13.46 12.04 14.84
C ASP A 32 13.41 11.72 13.33
N GLY A 33 12.78 10.61 12.93
CA GLY A 33 12.69 10.19 11.54
C GLY A 33 12.06 8.82 11.35
N ALA A 34 12.64 7.96 10.50
CA ALA A 34 12.15 6.59 10.27
C ALA A 34 13.28 5.62 9.93
N THR A 35 13.07 4.33 10.27
CA THR A 35 13.84 3.18 9.76
C THR A 35 13.10 2.51 8.63
N PHE A 36 13.86 1.96 7.69
CA PHE A 36 13.37 1.24 6.51
C PHE A 36 14.12 -0.08 6.40
N ALA A 37 13.40 -1.15 6.14
CA ALA A 37 14.00 -2.46 5.91
C ALA A 37 13.22 -3.21 4.84
N VAL A 38 13.91 -3.75 3.82
CA VAL A 38 13.33 -4.53 2.73
C VAL A 38 14.19 -5.75 2.42
N TYR A 39 13.54 -6.91 2.29
CA TYR A 39 14.22 -8.15 1.92
C TYR A 39 14.43 -8.21 0.41
N ALA A 40 15.69 -8.25 -0.02
CA ALA A 40 16.08 -8.33 -1.42
C ALA A 40 17.47 -9.01 -1.53
N PRO A 41 17.56 -10.33 -1.29
CA PRO A 41 18.84 -11.03 -1.15
C PRO A 41 19.65 -11.10 -2.45
N ASP A 42 19.00 -11.03 -3.61
CA ASP A 42 19.66 -11.10 -4.92
C ASP A 42 19.97 -9.69 -5.49
N ALA A 43 19.63 -8.64 -4.75
CA ALA A 43 19.95 -7.27 -5.17
C ALA A 43 21.43 -6.96 -4.95
N SER A 44 22.03 -6.23 -5.88
CA SER A 44 23.38 -5.68 -5.73
C SER A 44 23.39 -4.24 -5.20
N ARG A 45 22.23 -3.57 -5.23
CA ARG A 45 22.01 -2.23 -4.69
C ARG A 45 20.54 -1.98 -4.51
N VAL A 46 20.17 -1.37 -3.38
CA VAL A 46 18.83 -0.82 -3.11
C VAL A 46 18.95 0.66 -2.78
N GLN A 47 18.13 1.48 -3.41
CA GLN A 47 18.02 2.90 -3.16
C GLN A 47 16.62 3.22 -2.67
N LEU A 48 16.53 3.92 -1.56
CA LEU A 48 15.31 4.46 -0.98
C LEU A 48 15.09 5.86 -1.55
N ASP A 49 13.96 6.06 -2.21
CA ASP A 49 13.54 7.32 -2.80
C ASP A 49 12.36 7.92 -2.05
N PHE A 50 12.37 9.23 -1.82
CA PHE A 50 11.27 9.98 -1.21
C PHE A 50 10.57 10.88 -2.23
N PHE A 51 9.24 10.96 -2.11
CA PHE A 51 8.38 11.66 -3.07
C PHE A 51 7.48 12.68 -2.35
N PRO A 52 7.38 13.92 -2.84
CA PRO A 52 6.51 14.94 -2.22
C PRO A 52 5.02 14.72 -2.51
N GLN A 53 4.70 13.93 -3.54
CA GLN A 53 3.33 13.65 -3.97
C GLN A 53 3.22 12.23 -4.52
N ALA A 54 2.00 11.69 -4.55
CA ALA A 54 1.71 10.35 -5.05
C ALA A 54 1.99 10.21 -6.56
N LEU A 55 1.64 11.22 -7.35
CA LEU A 55 1.68 11.21 -8.81
C LEU A 55 2.33 12.48 -9.38
N GLY A 56 2.83 12.38 -10.62
CA GLY A 56 3.28 13.50 -11.43
C GLY A 56 4.67 14.07 -11.11
N VAL A 57 5.35 13.55 -10.08
CA VAL A 57 6.62 14.11 -9.58
C VAL A 57 7.72 13.05 -9.49
N ASP A 58 8.95 13.52 -9.62
CA ASP A 58 10.14 12.70 -9.41
C ASP A 58 10.53 12.66 -7.92
N ALA A 59 11.44 11.77 -7.56
CA ALA A 59 12.00 11.72 -6.21
C ALA A 59 12.75 13.01 -5.89
N VAL A 60 12.61 13.49 -4.66
CA VAL A 60 13.26 14.73 -4.17
C VAL A 60 14.45 14.46 -3.24
N ALA A 61 14.53 13.26 -2.70
CA ALA A 61 15.68 12.78 -1.93
C ALA A 61 15.86 11.27 -2.16
N SER A 62 17.11 10.82 -2.12
CA SER A 62 17.48 9.43 -2.34
C SER A 62 18.60 9.01 -1.42
N PHE A 63 18.50 7.81 -0.84
CA PHE A 63 19.52 7.25 0.05
C PHE A 63 19.84 5.82 -0.36
N VAL A 64 21.13 5.50 -0.46
CA VAL A 64 21.57 4.12 -0.70
C VAL A 64 21.46 3.36 0.61
N MET A 65 20.77 2.23 0.57
CA MET A 65 20.61 1.34 1.73
C MET A 65 21.84 0.44 1.91
N SER A 66 22.01 -0.11 3.10
CA SER A 66 23.08 -1.09 3.41
C SER A 66 22.50 -2.49 3.52
N GLU A 67 23.16 -3.44 2.86
CA GLU A 67 22.82 -4.86 2.94
C GLU A 67 23.28 -5.46 4.26
N GLY A 68 22.41 -6.25 4.88
CA GLY A 68 22.73 -7.09 6.03
C GLY A 68 23.04 -8.55 5.62
N PRO A 69 23.65 -9.33 6.50
CA PRO A 69 23.98 -10.74 6.23
C PRO A 69 22.75 -11.64 6.05
N ASP A 70 21.58 -11.13 6.40
CA ASP A 70 20.26 -11.78 6.25
C ASP A 70 19.56 -11.47 4.92
N GLY A 71 20.23 -10.77 3.99
CA GLY A 71 19.65 -10.32 2.71
C GLY A 71 18.64 -9.19 2.84
N VAL A 72 18.58 -8.55 4.01
CA VAL A 72 17.73 -7.38 4.26
C VAL A 72 18.52 -6.10 4.09
N TRP A 73 18.03 -5.22 3.25
CA TRP A 73 18.55 -3.88 3.03
C TRP A 73 17.91 -2.90 4.00
N ARG A 74 18.71 -2.06 4.63
CA ARG A 74 18.28 -1.17 5.71
C ARG A 74 18.77 0.25 5.52
N ALA A 75 17.94 1.21 5.98
CA ALA A 75 18.30 2.62 6.08
C ALA A 75 17.59 3.27 7.28
N GLN A 76 18.22 4.26 7.89
CA GLN A 76 17.61 5.16 8.85
C GLN A 76 17.81 6.60 8.39
N VAL A 77 16.71 7.36 8.29
CA VAL A 77 16.71 8.73 7.79
C VAL A 77 15.98 9.61 8.79
N ARG A 78 16.66 10.65 9.28
CA ARG A 78 16.02 11.71 10.09
C ARG A 78 15.26 12.69 9.22
N GLY A 79 14.37 13.48 9.84
CA GLY A 79 13.56 14.48 9.13
C GLY A 79 12.38 13.88 8.37
N VAL A 80 12.16 12.57 8.50
CA VAL A 80 11.02 11.86 7.93
C VAL A 80 9.83 11.93 8.87
N SER A 81 8.65 12.18 8.33
CA SER A 81 7.42 12.40 9.09
C SER A 81 6.31 11.42 8.68
N GLU A 82 5.27 11.38 9.49
CA GLU A 82 4.04 10.65 9.15
C GLU A 82 3.41 11.21 7.87
N CYS A 83 2.93 10.31 7.01
CA CYS A 83 2.40 10.57 5.67
C CYS A 83 3.43 10.96 4.60
N ASP A 84 4.73 10.95 4.89
CA ASP A 84 5.75 11.02 3.85
C ASP A 84 5.68 9.77 2.95
N LEU A 85 6.04 9.95 1.67
CA LEU A 85 5.92 8.92 0.64
C LEU A 85 7.29 8.42 0.22
N TYR A 86 7.42 7.09 0.07
CA TYR A 86 8.67 6.46 -0.31
C TYR A 86 8.47 5.29 -1.26
N GLY A 87 9.55 4.89 -1.91
CA GLY A 87 9.66 3.71 -2.74
C GLY A 87 11.11 3.30 -2.93
N PHE A 88 11.33 2.20 -3.65
CA PHE A 88 12.66 1.65 -3.85
C PHE A 88 13.02 1.58 -5.33
N ARG A 89 14.31 1.79 -5.64
CA ARG A 89 14.93 1.35 -6.88
C ARG A 89 15.92 0.25 -6.58
N VAL A 90 15.92 -0.79 -7.41
CA VAL A 90 16.69 -2.00 -7.14
C VAL A 90 17.50 -2.40 -8.36
N TRP A 91 18.77 -2.67 -8.17
CA TRP A 91 19.72 -3.19 -9.14
C TRP A 91 20.13 -4.61 -8.75
N GLY A 92 20.51 -5.41 -9.73
CA GLY A 92 21.00 -6.77 -9.51
C GLY A 92 21.79 -7.28 -10.70
N SER A 93 21.95 -8.60 -10.78
CA SER A 93 22.81 -9.28 -11.78
C SER A 93 22.48 -8.94 -13.24
N ASN A 94 21.19 -8.84 -13.58
CA ASN A 94 20.71 -8.51 -14.93
C ASN A 94 20.76 -7.03 -15.26
N TRP A 95 20.96 -6.17 -14.27
CA TRP A 95 21.13 -4.75 -14.40
C TRP A 95 21.99 -4.21 -13.25
N PRO A 96 23.33 -4.40 -13.29
CA PRO A 96 24.24 -3.88 -12.28
C PRO A 96 24.26 -2.36 -12.23
N TRP A 97 24.57 -1.84 -11.03
CA TRP A 97 24.72 -0.40 -10.83
C TRP A 97 25.91 0.14 -11.64
N ASP A 98 25.65 1.26 -12.33
CA ASP A 98 26.65 2.08 -13.00
C ASP A 98 26.48 3.54 -12.57
N PRO A 99 27.55 4.26 -12.20
CA PRO A 99 27.45 5.67 -11.75
C PRO A 99 26.95 6.63 -12.83
N ALA A 100 26.99 6.23 -14.11
CA ALA A 100 26.42 7.02 -15.21
C ALA A 100 24.92 6.78 -15.40
N TRP A 101 24.31 5.82 -14.67
CA TRP A 101 22.88 5.55 -14.77
C TRP A 101 22.05 6.77 -14.36
N LYS A 102 20.98 7.00 -15.09
CA LYS A 102 19.96 8.02 -14.81
C LYS A 102 18.57 7.42 -15.05
N PRO A 103 17.52 7.91 -14.36
CA PRO A 103 16.15 7.52 -14.67
C PRO A 103 15.84 7.64 -16.17
N GLY A 104 15.25 6.60 -16.74
CA GLY A 104 14.95 6.54 -18.17
C GLY A 104 16.10 6.05 -19.06
N SER A 105 17.23 5.59 -18.50
CA SER A 105 18.37 5.09 -19.29
C SER A 105 18.54 3.59 -19.23
N SER A 106 19.23 3.02 -20.23
CA SER A 106 19.67 1.61 -20.26
C SER A 106 21.09 1.42 -19.72
N VAL A 107 21.71 2.42 -19.12
CA VAL A 107 23.08 2.30 -18.61
C VAL A 107 23.16 1.18 -17.57
N GLY A 108 24.12 0.29 -17.70
CA GLY A 108 24.28 -0.90 -16.86
C GLY A 108 23.39 -2.10 -17.26
N PHE A 109 22.46 -1.93 -18.23
CA PHE A 109 21.59 -3.05 -18.65
C PHE A 109 22.38 -4.18 -19.32
N VAL A 110 22.13 -5.41 -18.88
CA VAL A 110 22.69 -6.64 -19.43
C VAL A 110 21.61 -7.48 -20.13
N SER A 111 20.52 -7.77 -19.42
CA SER A 111 19.41 -8.57 -19.94
C SER A 111 18.11 -8.24 -19.20
N ASP A 112 16.97 -8.56 -19.82
CA ASP A 112 15.67 -8.43 -19.15
C ASP A 112 15.47 -9.47 -18.04
N ILE A 113 16.12 -10.62 -18.18
CA ILE A 113 16.05 -11.73 -17.23
C ILE A 113 17.43 -12.40 -17.19
N ASP A 114 17.98 -12.69 -16.02
CA ASP A 114 19.18 -13.48 -15.86
C ASP A 114 18.91 -15.00 -15.80
N GLU A 115 19.97 -15.79 -15.66
CA GLU A 115 19.90 -17.26 -15.59
C GLU A 115 19.16 -17.79 -14.35
N HIS A 116 18.99 -16.96 -13.31
CA HIS A 116 18.28 -17.28 -12.07
C HIS A 116 16.82 -16.78 -12.10
N GLY A 117 16.38 -16.12 -13.17
CA GLY A 117 15.05 -15.56 -13.31
C GLY A 117 14.87 -14.16 -12.72
N ASN A 118 15.94 -13.52 -12.27
CA ASN A 118 15.89 -12.16 -11.74
C ASN A 118 15.56 -11.14 -12.84
N ARG A 119 14.77 -10.12 -12.50
CA ARG A 119 14.23 -9.10 -13.42
C ARG A 119 14.43 -7.70 -12.86
N PHE A 120 15.59 -7.41 -12.30
CA PHE A 120 15.87 -6.08 -11.78
C PHE A 120 15.76 -5.03 -12.88
N ASN A 121 15.08 -3.94 -12.57
CA ASN A 121 14.95 -2.78 -13.44
C ASN A 121 14.87 -1.50 -12.61
N PRO A 122 15.96 -0.72 -12.51
CA PRO A 122 15.98 0.48 -11.68
C PRO A 122 15.08 1.61 -12.18
N ASN A 123 14.58 1.53 -13.43
CA ASN A 123 13.56 2.47 -13.93
C ASN A 123 12.16 2.17 -13.38
N LYS A 124 11.95 1.01 -12.74
CA LYS A 124 10.67 0.66 -12.11
C LYS A 124 10.75 0.90 -10.61
N VAL A 125 10.19 2.02 -10.16
CA VAL A 125 10.05 2.27 -8.72
C VAL A 125 9.10 1.25 -8.13
N MET A 126 9.55 0.57 -7.09
CA MET A 126 8.80 -0.44 -6.35
C MET A 126 8.26 0.15 -5.05
N PHE A 127 7.00 -0.11 -4.73
CA PHE A 127 6.51 0.14 -3.39
C PHE A 127 7.00 -0.94 -2.43
N ASP A 128 7.04 -0.62 -1.15
CA ASP A 128 7.44 -1.56 -0.10
C ASP A 128 6.36 -2.66 0.05
N PRO A 129 6.71 -3.95 -0.07
CA PRO A 129 5.76 -5.04 0.18
C PRO A 129 5.15 -5.04 1.59
N TYR A 130 5.84 -4.44 2.56
CA TYR A 130 5.40 -4.32 3.95
C TYR A 130 4.76 -2.96 4.27
N ALA A 131 4.52 -2.12 3.26
CA ALA A 131 3.82 -0.85 3.46
C ALA A 131 2.40 -1.11 4.00
N ARG A 132 2.06 -0.43 5.09
CA ARG A 132 0.73 -0.49 5.70
C ARG A 132 -0.32 0.33 4.97
N GLU A 133 0.10 1.14 4.03
CA GLU A 133 -0.73 1.84 3.07
C GLU A 133 0.10 2.17 1.83
N ILE A 134 -0.51 2.06 0.65
CA ILE A 134 0.05 2.57 -0.60
C ILE A 134 -0.84 3.67 -1.15
N THR A 135 -0.26 4.59 -1.93
CA THR A 135 -0.98 5.80 -2.38
C THR A 135 -2.10 5.52 -3.36
N HIS A 136 -1.93 4.55 -4.24
CA HIS A 136 -2.88 4.13 -5.28
C HIS A 136 -2.44 2.79 -5.86
N THR A 137 -3.24 2.22 -6.76
CA THR A 137 -2.89 1.00 -7.48
C THR A 137 -2.24 1.34 -8.84
N VAL A 138 -1.51 0.39 -9.42
CA VAL A 138 -0.90 0.52 -10.76
C VAL A 138 -1.92 0.68 -11.89
N TYR A 139 -3.20 0.46 -11.59
CA TYR A 139 -4.32 0.56 -12.54
C TYR A 139 -5.21 1.78 -12.28
N SER A 140 -4.76 2.72 -11.45
CA SER A 140 -5.53 3.93 -11.16
C SER A 140 -5.61 4.83 -12.39
N ASP A 141 -6.83 5.27 -12.74
CA ASP A 141 -7.05 6.22 -13.85
C ASP A 141 -6.35 7.56 -13.63
N ALA A 142 -6.09 7.93 -12.38
CA ALA A 142 -5.33 9.13 -12.04
C ALA A 142 -3.91 9.14 -12.62
N ILE A 143 -3.36 7.98 -12.98
CA ILE A 143 -2.07 7.87 -13.70
C ILE A 143 -2.14 8.59 -15.05
N LEU A 144 -3.27 8.53 -15.75
CA LEU A 144 -3.45 9.15 -17.06
C LEU A 144 -3.29 10.68 -17.02
N GLU A 145 -3.62 11.30 -15.88
CA GLU A 145 -3.46 12.75 -15.67
C GLU A 145 -1.98 13.19 -15.71
N THR A 146 -1.04 12.27 -15.46
CA THR A 146 0.40 12.55 -15.55
C THR A 146 0.93 12.55 -16.98
N GLY A 147 0.10 12.17 -17.94
CA GLY A 147 0.49 11.95 -19.34
C GLY A 147 1.11 10.59 -19.60
N LEU A 148 1.24 9.72 -18.60
CA LEU A 148 1.67 8.31 -18.71
C LEU A 148 0.46 7.38 -18.58
N ASP A 149 0.68 6.10 -18.80
CA ASP A 149 -0.33 5.05 -18.64
C ASP A 149 0.29 3.77 -18.05
N GLY A 150 -0.53 2.77 -17.76
CA GLY A 150 -0.10 1.49 -17.20
C GLY A 150 0.94 0.73 -18.03
N GLY A 151 1.08 1.06 -19.33
CA GLY A 151 2.11 0.49 -20.18
C GLY A 151 3.54 0.77 -19.71
N ALA A 152 3.75 1.87 -18.99
CA ALA A 152 5.05 2.20 -18.40
C ALA A 152 5.55 1.19 -17.36
N PHE A 153 4.66 0.43 -16.70
CA PHE A 153 5.05 -0.60 -15.72
C PHE A 153 5.63 -1.86 -16.35
N GLY A 154 5.36 -2.08 -17.64
CA GLY A 154 5.93 -3.20 -18.36
C GLY A 154 7.45 -3.10 -18.46
N THR A 155 8.08 -4.27 -18.64
CA THR A 155 9.53 -4.42 -18.87
C THR A 155 9.75 -4.99 -20.27
N GLY A 156 11.01 -5.12 -20.68
CA GLY A 156 11.35 -5.74 -21.95
C GLY A 156 11.60 -4.75 -23.08
N PRO A 157 11.85 -5.30 -24.31
CA PRO A 157 12.27 -4.53 -25.47
C PRO A 157 11.13 -3.85 -26.23
N ASP A 158 9.86 -4.20 -25.93
CA ASP A 158 8.70 -3.67 -26.65
C ASP A 158 8.69 -2.15 -26.63
N ASP A 159 8.24 -1.55 -27.72
CA ASP A 159 8.14 -0.10 -27.82
C ASP A 159 7.12 0.47 -26.83
N TYR A 160 7.53 1.49 -26.10
CA TYR A 160 6.66 2.34 -25.32
C TYR A 160 7.04 3.81 -25.59
N ARG A 161 6.22 4.48 -26.41
CA ARG A 161 6.38 5.89 -26.77
C ARG A 161 7.71 6.23 -27.43
N GLY A 162 8.22 5.34 -28.29
CA GLY A 162 9.45 5.54 -29.06
C GLY A 162 10.74 5.08 -28.39
N ALA A 163 10.64 4.37 -27.26
CA ALA A 163 11.79 3.77 -26.56
C ALA A 163 11.43 2.37 -26.06
N PRO A 164 12.42 1.51 -25.76
CA PRO A 164 12.16 0.24 -25.10
C PRO A 164 11.41 0.43 -23.78
N ARG A 165 10.36 -0.37 -23.55
CA ARG A 165 9.52 -0.28 -22.35
C ARG A 165 10.32 -0.36 -21.05
N ARG A 166 11.44 -1.12 -21.03
CA ARG A 166 12.36 -1.19 -19.89
C ARG A 166 12.93 0.16 -19.46
N GLU A 167 13.02 1.14 -20.37
CA GLU A 167 13.55 2.47 -20.10
C GLU A 167 12.51 3.43 -19.52
N ALA A 168 11.22 3.10 -19.61
CA ALA A 168 10.17 3.96 -19.05
C ALA A 168 10.36 4.07 -17.51
N ASP A 169 10.70 5.25 -17.03
CA ASP A 169 10.79 5.51 -15.58
C ASP A 169 9.40 5.66 -14.98
N THR A 170 9.11 4.88 -13.93
CA THR A 170 7.82 4.88 -13.26
C THR A 170 7.75 5.79 -12.03
N ALA A 171 8.77 6.57 -11.71
CA ALA A 171 8.79 7.43 -10.52
C ALA A 171 7.52 8.28 -10.39
N ARG A 172 7.03 8.82 -11.49
CA ARG A 172 5.86 9.71 -11.54
C ARG A 172 4.53 9.01 -11.39
N ILE A 173 4.48 7.68 -11.53
CA ILE A 173 3.22 6.92 -11.56
C ILE A 173 3.21 5.68 -10.68
N ALA A 174 4.35 5.24 -10.17
CA ALA A 174 4.40 4.08 -9.29
C ALA A 174 3.65 4.37 -7.98
N PRO A 175 2.93 3.41 -7.43
CA PRO A 175 2.45 3.51 -6.04
C PRO A 175 3.63 3.75 -5.09
N LYS A 176 3.41 4.54 -4.05
CA LYS A 176 4.39 4.79 -3.00
C LYS A 176 3.87 4.23 -1.69
N GLY A 177 4.78 3.70 -0.87
CA GLY A 177 4.48 3.41 0.52
C GLY A 177 4.20 4.70 1.29
N VAL A 178 3.24 4.65 2.20
CA VAL A 178 2.90 5.76 3.10
C VAL A 178 3.47 5.45 4.47
N ILE A 179 4.26 6.35 5.02
CA ILE A 179 4.83 6.20 6.36
C ILE A 179 3.77 6.51 7.41
N LEU A 180 3.46 5.55 8.28
CA LEU A 180 2.38 5.66 9.26
C LEU A 180 2.87 5.32 10.66
N ARG A 181 2.28 6.00 11.67
CA ARG A 181 2.43 5.59 13.06
C ARG A 181 1.80 4.22 13.29
N PRO A 182 2.37 3.39 14.19
CA PRO A 182 1.71 2.16 14.59
C PRO A 182 0.34 2.47 15.18
N THR A 183 -0.70 1.81 14.66
CA THR A 183 -2.01 1.82 15.31
C THR A 183 -2.00 0.79 16.45
N ARG A 184 -2.55 1.17 17.61
CA ARG A 184 -2.78 0.23 18.72
C ARG A 184 -4.23 -0.22 18.67
N PRO A 185 -4.51 -1.51 18.86
CA PRO A 185 -5.90 -1.96 19.02
C PRO A 185 -6.53 -1.24 20.21
N VAL A 186 -7.73 -0.69 20.01
CA VAL A 186 -8.44 0.10 21.03
C VAL A 186 -9.14 -0.79 22.06
N PHE A 187 -9.24 -2.08 21.80
CA PHE A 187 -9.99 -3.03 22.65
C PHE A 187 -9.36 -4.43 22.65
N THR A 188 -9.67 -5.17 23.71
CA THR A 188 -9.27 -6.56 23.85
C THR A 188 -10.30 -7.45 23.12
N LYS A 189 -9.85 -8.38 22.29
CA LYS A 189 -10.73 -9.36 21.65
C LYS A 189 -11.45 -10.19 22.71
N PRO A 190 -12.78 -10.37 22.62
CA PRO A 190 -13.50 -11.27 23.51
C PRO A 190 -13.00 -12.71 23.31
N ARG A 191 -12.81 -13.45 24.41
CA ARG A 191 -12.51 -14.88 24.35
C ARG A 191 -13.83 -15.64 24.33
N LEU A 192 -14.20 -16.16 23.16
CA LEU A 192 -15.38 -17.01 22.98
C LEU A 192 -14.93 -18.47 22.84
N PRO A 193 -15.59 -19.41 23.51
CA PRO A 193 -15.43 -20.84 23.22
C PRO A 193 -15.77 -21.10 21.74
N GLY A 194 -14.97 -21.93 21.05
CA GLY A 194 -15.18 -22.20 19.63
C GLY A 194 -16.57 -22.77 19.29
N GLU A 195 -17.15 -23.53 20.20
CA GLU A 195 -18.52 -24.08 20.09
C GLU A 195 -19.65 -23.03 20.10
N LYS A 196 -19.34 -21.80 20.52
CA LYS A 196 -20.26 -20.65 20.51
C LYS A 196 -19.97 -19.66 19.38
N ALA A 197 -19.07 -19.97 18.47
CA ALA A 197 -18.76 -19.11 17.34
C ALA A 197 -19.87 -19.18 16.30
N ALA A 198 -20.46 -18.03 15.98
CA ALA A 198 -21.31 -17.81 14.81
C ALA A 198 -20.56 -16.87 13.86
N ILE A 199 -20.07 -17.42 12.75
CA ILE A 199 -19.25 -16.71 11.77
C ILE A 199 -20.16 -16.22 10.64
N TYR A 200 -20.02 -14.95 10.27
CA TYR A 200 -20.70 -14.36 9.13
C TYR A 200 -19.65 -13.85 8.13
N GLU A 201 -19.60 -14.47 6.96
CA GLU A 201 -18.71 -14.03 5.87
C GLU A 201 -19.39 -12.96 5.02
N ALA A 202 -18.70 -11.87 4.76
CA ALA A 202 -19.22 -10.77 3.93
C ALA A 202 -18.12 -9.93 3.30
N SER A 203 -18.43 -9.28 2.16
CA SER A 203 -17.58 -8.21 1.66
C SER A 203 -17.98 -6.86 2.25
N VAL A 204 -17.02 -5.96 2.45
CA VAL A 204 -17.26 -4.59 2.94
C VAL A 204 -18.32 -3.88 2.12
N SER A 205 -18.17 -3.87 0.78
CA SER A 205 -19.07 -3.15 -0.10
C SER A 205 -20.48 -3.73 -0.16
N GLN A 206 -20.64 -5.05 0.04
CA GLN A 206 -21.97 -5.69 -0.06
C GLN A 206 -22.70 -5.67 1.27
N LEU A 207 -22.00 -5.88 2.39
CA LEU A 207 -22.60 -5.85 3.71
C LEU A 207 -23.29 -4.52 4.00
N VAL A 208 -22.68 -3.42 3.58
CA VAL A 208 -23.18 -2.07 3.83
C VAL A 208 -23.44 -1.27 2.55
N GLY A 209 -23.66 -1.93 1.41
CA GLY A 209 -23.86 -1.26 0.13
C GLY A 209 -25.34 -0.99 -0.23
N HIS A 210 -26.29 -1.64 0.44
CA HIS A 210 -27.69 -1.50 0.07
C HIS A 210 -28.31 -0.24 0.69
N PRO A 211 -29.06 0.59 -0.07
CA PRO A 211 -29.63 1.85 0.44
C PRO A 211 -30.57 1.69 1.63
N SER A 212 -31.18 0.52 1.85
CA SER A 212 -32.10 0.32 2.97
C SER A 212 -31.44 0.46 4.34
N ILE A 213 -30.12 0.24 4.44
CA ILE A 213 -29.40 0.33 5.72
C ILE A 213 -29.32 1.77 6.25
N VAL A 214 -29.54 2.78 5.40
CA VAL A 214 -29.64 4.18 5.83
C VAL A 214 -30.76 4.38 6.85
N LYS A 215 -31.75 3.50 6.86
CA LYS A 215 -32.90 3.52 7.80
C LYS A 215 -32.94 2.28 8.72
N LEU A 216 -31.82 1.55 8.84
CA LEU A 216 -31.77 0.25 9.53
C LEU A 216 -32.31 0.35 10.98
N GLY A 217 -31.81 1.28 11.78
CA GLY A 217 -32.26 1.49 13.13
C GLY A 217 -33.72 1.87 13.22
N THR A 218 -34.20 2.71 12.30
CA THR A 218 -35.62 3.08 12.22
C THR A 218 -36.51 1.88 11.89
N LEU A 219 -36.07 1.03 10.95
CA LEU A 219 -36.82 -0.17 10.54
C LEU A 219 -36.92 -1.22 11.64
N LEU A 220 -35.92 -1.29 12.50
CA LEU A 220 -35.82 -2.29 13.58
C LEU A 220 -36.20 -1.73 14.96
N SER A 221 -36.62 -0.47 15.05
CA SER A 221 -36.88 0.23 16.32
C SER A 221 -37.94 -0.44 17.21
N SER A 222 -38.84 -1.25 16.66
CA SER A 222 -39.87 -2.01 17.38
C SER A 222 -39.51 -3.46 17.65
N GLU A 223 -38.36 -3.92 17.15
CA GLU A 223 -37.93 -5.33 17.26
C GLU A 223 -37.14 -5.53 18.56
N PRO A 224 -37.58 -6.43 19.45
CA PRO A 224 -36.85 -6.71 20.69
C PRO A 224 -35.41 -7.20 20.43
N GLY A 225 -34.45 -6.63 21.14
CA GLY A 225 -33.02 -6.99 21.02
C GLY A 225 -32.25 -6.19 19.98
N PHE A 226 -32.91 -5.27 19.24
CA PHE A 226 -32.29 -4.40 18.23
C PHE A 226 -32.25 -2.93 18.64
N GLU A 227 -32.42 -2.63 19.92
CA GLU A 227 -32.52 -1.26 20.46
C GLU A 227 -31.25 -0.42 20.21
N ASP A 228 -30.09 -1.08 20.12
CA ASP A 228 -28.78 -0.43 19.88
C ASP A 228 -28.46 -0.24 18.38
N VAL A 229 -29.31 -0.73 17.48
CA VAL A 229 -29.07 -0.65 16.04
C VAL A 229 -29.32 0.78 15.55
N MET A 230 -28.35 1.31 14.83
CA MET A 230 -28.39 2.68 14.31
C MET A 230 -28.68 2.73 12.82
N ASN A 231 -29.19 3.87 12.36
CA ASN A 231 -29.15 4.21 10.95
C ASN A 231 -27.71 4.44 10.50
N ILE A 232 -27.35 4.02 9.29
CA ILE A 232 -26.02 4.22 8.73
C ILE A 232 -26.10 5.40 7.76
N PRO A 233 -25.30 6.46 7.98
CA PRO A 233 -25.25 7.59 7.05
C PRO A 233 -24.94 7.17 5.62
N GLU A 234 -25.55 7.81 4.64
CA GLU A 234 -25.42 7.46 3.22
C GLU A 234 -23.97 7.53 2.75
N GLU A 235 -23.18 8.48 3.27
CA GLU A 235 -21.77 8.65 2.97
C GLU A 235 -20.88 7.48 3.46
N TYR A 236 -21.39 6.62 4.35
CA TYR A 236 -20.66 5.44 4.85
C TYR A 236 -21.07 4.15 4.15
N LEU A 237 -21.93 4.22 3.13
CA LEU A 237 -22.27 3.04 2.34
C LEU A 237 -21.02 2.46 1.66
N GLY A 238 -20.84 1.14 1.77
CA GLY A 238 -19.72 0.42 1.17
C GLY A 238 -18.36 0.69 1.81
N THR A 239 -18.31 1.27 3.03
CA THR A 239 -17.04 1.65 3.69
C THR A 239 -16.75 0.84 4.96
N TYR A 240 -15.46 0.85 5.39
CA TYR A 240 -15.06 0.29 6.70
C TYR A 240 -15.84 0.88 7.85
N ARG A 241 -16.05 2.20 7.82
CA ARG A 241 -16.82 2.93 8.84
C ARG A 241 -18.25 2.43 8.91
N GLY A 242 -18.89 2.23 7.76
CA GLY A 242 -20.24 1.66 7.69
C GLY A 242 -20.29 0.23 8.25
N VAL A 243 -19.29 -0.61 7.95
CA VAL A 243 -19.18 -1.97 8.52
C VAL A 243 -19.03 -1.91 10.05
N GLY A 244 -18.21 -1.01 10.59
CA GLY A 244 -18.09 -0.81 12.04
C GLY A 244 -19.43 -0.46 12.68
N MET A 245 -20.26 0.35 12.04
CA MET A 245 -21.60 0.73 12.52
C MET A 245 -22.62 -0.42 12.47
N MET A 246 -22.35 -1.49 11.70
CA MET A 246 -23.18 -2.71 11.69
C MET A 246 -22.97 -3.60 12.93
N ALA A 247 -21.97 -3.34 13.76
CA ALA A 247 -21.65 -4.22 14.91
C ALA A 247 -22.84 -4.45 15.86
N PRO A 248 -23.67 -3.47 16.26
CA PRO A 248 -24.85 -3.71 17.08
C PRO A 248 -25.87 -4.64 16.39
N TYR A 249 -26.10 -4.47 15.10
CA TYR A 249 -26.99 -5.33 14.34
C TYR A 249 -26.50 -6.78 14.28
N LEU A 250 -25.22 -6.98 13.93
CA LEU A 250 -24.62 -8.31 13.88
C LEU A 250 -24.65 -9.00 15.25
N LYS A 251 -24.39 -8.23 16.31
CA LYS A 251 -24.50 -8.72 17.69
C LYS A 251 -25.92 -9.16 18.03
N ALA A 252 -26.94 -8.37 17.67
CA ALA A 252 -28.35 -8.70 17.89
C ALA A 252 -28.77 -9.98 17.15
N LEU A 253 -28.19 -10.26 15.98
CA LEU A 253 -28.37 -11.51 15.24
C LEU A 253 -27.62 -12.71 15.89
N GLY A 254 -26.81 -12.50 16.92
CA GLY A 254 -26.01 -13.53 17.55
C GLY A 254 -24.69 -13.83 16.82
N ILE A 255 -24.28 -13.00 15.87
CA ILE A 255 -23.00 -13.12 15.18
C ILE A 255 -21.88 -12.76 16.15
N THR A 256 -20.87 -13.61 16.25
CA THR A 256 -19.72 -13.43 17.14
C THR A 256 -18.44 -13.09 16.40
N THR A 257 -18.39 -13.42 15.11
CA THR A 257 -17.23 -13.21 14.25
C THR A 257 -17.67 -12.77 12.88
N LEU A 258 -17.21 -11.61 12.44
CA LEU A 258 -17.33 -11.16 11.06
C LEU A 258 -16.06 -11.55 10.30
N GLU A 259 -16.19 -12.39 9.29
CA GLU A 259 -15.13 -12.75 8.34
C GLU A 259 -15.28 -11.90 7.09
N LEU A 260 -14.31 -11.03 6.84
CA LEU A 260 -14.36 -10.16 5.68
C LEU A 260 -13.67 -10.82 4.49
N LEU A 261 -14.32 -10.79 3.31
CA LEU A 261 -13.63 -11.01 2.04
C LEU A 261 -12.44 -10.05 1.94
N PRO A 262 -11.43 -10.34 1.08
CA PRO A 262 -10.16 -9.61 1.10
C PRO A 262 -10.33 -8.10 1.14
N ILE A 263 -9.68 -7.49 2.14
CA ILE A 263 -9.70 -6.04 2.39
C ILE A 263 -8.40 -5.37 1.95
N HIS A 264 -7.48 -6.14 1.39
CA HIS A 264 -6.18 -5.65 0.95
C HIS A 264 -6.29 -4.79 -0.31
N GLU A 265 -5.30 -3.91 -0.54
CA GLU A 265 -5.18 -3.25 -1.84
C GLU A 265 -5.07 -4.28 -2.96
N THR A 266 -5.92 -4.15 -3.97
CA THR A 266 -6.10 -5.13 -5.03
C THR A 266 -6.17 -4.49 -6.41
N ASN A 267 -5.91 -5.27 -7.44
CA ASN A 267 -6.17 -4.88 -8.81
C ASN A 267 -7.69 -4.81 -9.05
N GLN A 268 -8.22 -3.61 -9.09
CA GLN A 268 -9.68 -3.40 -9.27
C GLN A 268 -10.13 -3.55 -10.73
N SER A 269 -9.23 -3.40 -11.69
CA SER A 269 -9.55 -3.54 -13.12
C SER A 269 -9.58 -5.00 -13.58
N GLU A 270 -9.00 -5.92 -12.79
CA GLU A 270 -8.98 -7.34 -13.16
C GLU A 270 -10.29 -8.01 -12.78
N SER A 271 -11.12 -8.20 -13.79
CA SER A 271 -12.40 -8.88 -13.70
C SER A 271 -12.51 -9.91 -14.83
N ALA A 272 -13.10 -11.06 -14.53
CA ALA A 272 -13.42 -12.07 -15.54
C ALA A 272 -14.48 -11.57 -16.57
N ARG A 273 -15.06 -10.42 -16.35
CA ARG A 273 -16.12 -9.82 -17.15
C ARG A 273 -15.73 -8.42 -17.57
N GLU A 274 -15.67 -8.19 -18.88
CA GLU A 274 -15.37 -6.86 -19.43
C GLU A 274 -16.33 -5.79 -18.88
N GLY A 275 -15.82 -4.63 -18.52
CA GLY A 275 -16.58 -3.50 -17.94
C GLY A 275 -17.00 -3.68 -16.48
N HIS A 276 -16.62 -4.77 -15.81
CA HIS A 276 -16.86 -4.97 -14.39
C HIS A 276 -15.57 -4.79 -13.58
N THR A 277 -15.72 -4.33 -12.33
CA THR A 277 -14.61 -4.24 -11.38
C THR A 277 -14.49 -5.51 -10.55
N ASN A 278 -13.29 -5.80 -10.04
CA ASN A 278 -13.07 -6.87 -9.07
C ASN A 278 -13.82 -6.56 -7.77
N SER A 279 -14.94 -7.26 -7.54
CA SER A 279 -15.80 -7.07 -6.36
C SER A 279 -15.44 -7.98 -5.19
N TRP A 280 -14.69 -9.06 -5.45
CA TRP A 280 -14.32 -10.05 -4.44
C TRP A 280 -13.10 -9.63 -3.61
N GLY A 281 -12.23 -8.77 -4.18
CA GLY A 281 -11.01 -8.29 -3.53
C GLY A 281 -9.80 -9.23 -3.64
N TYR A 282 -9.89 -10.31 -4.39
CA TYR A 282 -8.74 -11.16 -4.73
C TYR A 282 -7.86 -10.45 -5.77
N MET A 283 -6.69 -10.97 -6.12
CA MET A 283 -5.63 -10.30 -6.90
C MET A 283 -4.96 -9.17 -6.10
N THR A 284 -4.51 -9.53 -4.91
CA THR A 284 -3.89 -8.63 -3.95
C THR A 284 -2.61 -8.02 -4.51
N LEU A 285 -2.48 -6.70 -4.45
CA LEU A 285 -1.27 -5.94 -4.77
C LEU A 285 -0.38 -5.75 -3.54
N SER A 286 -0.98 -5.49 -2.38
CA SER A 286 -0.27 -5.32 -1.12
C SER A 286 -1.03 -6.01 0.01
N PHE A 287 -0.39 -6.97 0.69
CA PHE A 287 -1.00 -7.76 1.75
C PHE A 287 -1.14 -7.03 3.09
N PHE A 288 -0.44 -5.91 3.28
CA PHE A 288 -0.44 -5.16 4.54
C PHE A 288 -1.16 -3.81 4.43
N ALA A 289 -1.55 -3.40 3.21
CA ALA A 289 -2.28 -2.16 2.98
C ALA A 289 -3.78 -2.43 2.82
N PRO A 290 -4.66 -1.80 3.63
CA PRO A 290 -6.09 -1.89 3.45
C PRO A 290 -6.51 -1.19 2.15
N ASN A 291 -7.51 -1.75 1.48
CA ASN A 291 -8.01 -1.24 0.20
C ASN A 291 -8.63 0.14 0.38
N ARG A 292 -8.02 1.13 -0.23
CA ARG A 292 -8.46 2.52 -0.23
C ARG A 292 -9.90 2.71 -0.74
N LYS A 293 -10.37 1.80 -1.60
CA LYS A 293 -11.74 1.82 -2.12
C LYS A 293 -12.77 1.82 -0.99
N TYR A 294 -12.53 1.08 0.08
CA TYR A 294 -13.47 0.90 1.19
C TYR A 294 -13.31 1.96 2.30
N ALA A 295 -12.34 2.85 2.24
CA ALA A 295 -12.23 3.92 3.20
C ALA A 295 -13.19 5.08 2.86
N TYR A 296 -13.79 5.72 3.85
CA TYR A 296 -14.46 7.00 3.71
C TYR A 296 -13.43 8.13 3.62
N ASP A 297 -12.47 8.16 4.54
CA ASP A 297 -11.34 9.09 4.50
C ASP A 297 -10.29 8.59 3.48
N LYS A 298 -10.19 9.29 2.35
CA LYS A 298 -9.23 9.01 1.27
C LYS A 298 -7.88 9.70 1.46
N SER A 299 -7.69 10.48 2.53
CA SER A 299 -6.40 11.11 2.85
C SER A 299 -5.34 10.06 3.17
N LEU A 300 -4.06 10.46 3.14
CA LEU A 300 -2.96 9.58 3.53
C LEU A 300 -3.12 9.17 5.01
N GLY A 301 -3.03 7.87 5.26
CA GLY A 301 -3.31 7.24 6.54
C GLY A 301 -4.79 7.04 6.86
N GLY A 302 -5.71 7.61 6.08
CA GLY A 302 -7.16 7.46 6.25
C GLY A 302 -7.61 6.01 6.19
N PRO A 303 -7.30 5.27 5.10
CA PRO A 303 -7.65 3.86 4.97
C PRO A 303 -7.20 2.99 6.15
N THR A 304 -5.97 3.19 6.59
CA THR A 304 -5.39 2.43 7.72
C THR A 304 -6.02 2.77 9.06
N ARG A 305 -6.39 4.05 9.27
CA ARG A 305 -7.06 4.46 10.52
C ARG A 305 -8.51 4.00 10.60
N GLU A 306 -9.19 3.89 9.45
CA GLU A 306 -10.59 3.43 9.43
C GLU A 306 -10.73 1.94 9.61
N PHE A 307 -9.81 1.15 9.03
CA PHE A 307 -9.78 -0.30 9.18
C PHE A 307 -9.25 -0.72 10.54
#